data_f9914b63d50f5996dedb0089355d948a
#
_entry.id   f9914b63d50f5996dedb0089355d948a
#
_cell.length_a   1.000
_cell.length_b   1.000
_cell.length_c   1.000
_cell.angle_alpha   90.00
_cell.angle_beta   90.00
_cell.angle_gamma   90.00
#
_symmetry.space_group_name_H-M   'P 1'
#
loop_
_entity.id
_entity.type
_entity.pdbx_description
1 polymer ?
#
loop_
_entity_poly.entity_id
_entity_poly.type
_entity_poly.pdbx_seq_one_letter_code
_entity_poly.pdbx_strand_id
1 'polypeptide(L)'
;MKKILILILVLLGIVPTGMFAGRQFSFNKDGKFKIVQFTDIHWMPNSPKCAETTATIQAVLKAENPDFAILTGDVVTYDPALKGWKAIVKIFEDAKMPFTVTMGNHDAEYLTKDVIYDFLMKSPYYVGDKGPKEIMGCGNCAIPVYDSKGKNKVEAVLYSMDSNDYKPVNKYGEYDWIHFDEIEWYRNQSAQFTRNNGGKPVPSLMFFHIPLMEYKNIIGRDTTVGTDGEGIAGADINSGMFASLVDMQDVMGVFVGHDHDNDFVGMEYGITLGFGRVTGADAYGELQRGARIIELREGKHRFDTWVRTPSGREFTYYYPSELTSTEEETMTYLPAKNVNPKEHGVAYTYYEGKCKHTDQIASCKKVKEGTMKNFSIKEALVEDHFAYDFRTLVKISEKGVYRFYTFSDDGSRLFIDGQEVVDNDGGHSARRAGGKIALDAGYHELRVLYFEDYMGQALEVSFSGREIMETLLPDDMLYLPK
;
A
#
# COMPACT_ATOMS: atom_id res chain seq x y z
N MET A 1 2.61 5.56 -62.51
CA MET A 1 2.98 5.31 -61.11
C MET A 1 1.85 5.81 -60.18
N LYS A 2 0.99 4.89 -59.71
CA LYS A 2 -0.14 5.22 -58.83
C LYS A 2 0.39 5.27 -57.36
N LYS A 3 0.31 6.45 -56.76
CA LYS A 3 0.60 6.61 -55.32
C LYS A 3 -0.58 6.00 -54.53
N ILE A 4 -0.32 4.93 -53.79
CA ILE A 4 -1.24 4.36 -52.83
C ILE A 4 -1.13 5.18 -51.55
N LEU A 5 -2.17 5.93 -51.22
CA LEU A 5 -2.32 6.66 -49.97
C LEU A 5 -2.83 5.66 -48.92
N ILE A 6 -1.92 5.23 -48.01
CA ILE A 6 -2.33 4.39 -46.87
C ILE A 6 -2.92 5.34 -45.84
N LEU A 7 -4.24 5.29 -45.71
CA LEU A 7 -4.96 5.99 -44.65
C LEU A 7 -4.83 5.14 -43.39
N ILE A 8 -3.95 5.57 -42.45
CA ILE A 8 -3.88 4.99 -41.11
C ILE A 8 -5.09 5.52 -40.35
N LEU A 9 -6.13 4.69 -40.24
CA LEU A 9 -7.21 4.94 -39.29
C LEU A 9 -6.64 4.74 -37.88
N VAL A 10 -6.33 5.84 -37.20
CA VAL A 10 -6.14 5.83 -35.76
C VAL A 10 -7.54 5.61 -35.15
N LEU A 11 -7.85 4.36 -34.84
CA LEU A 11 -8.96 4.06 -33.93
C LEU A 11 -8.60 4.66 -32.55
N LEU A 12 -9.07 5.88 -32.33
CA LEU A 12 -9.24 6.42 -30.98
C LEU A 12 -10.21 5.49 -30.28
N GLY A 13 -9.69 4.53 -29.54
CA GLY A 13 -10.47 3.70 -28.63
C GLY A 13 -11.17 4.63 -27.65
N ILE A 14 -12.47 4.83 -27.86
CA ILE A 14 -13.33 5.45 -26.87
C ILE A 14 -13.28 4.48 -25.69
N VAL A 15 -12.60 4.91 -24.61
CA VAL A 15 -12.80 4.29 -23.29
C VAL A 15 -14.31 4.31 -23.10
N PRO A 16 -14.98 3.20 -22.86
CA PRO A 16 -16.29 3.27 -22.27
C PRO A 16 -16.07 3.91 -20.91
N THR A 17 -16.22 5.23 -20.82
CA THR A 17 -16.42 5.91 -19.55
C THR A 17 -17.72 5.32 -19.02
N GLY A 18 -17.61 4.27 -18.22
CA GLY A 18 -18.74 3.70 -17.52
C GLY A 18 -19.33 4.81 -16.67
N MET A 19 -20.37 5.47 -17.19
CA MET A 19 -21.22 6.33 -16.37
C MET A 19 -22.04 5.36 -15.50
N PHE A 20 -21.46 4.90 -14.41
CA PHE A 20 -22.14 4.10 -13.42
C PHE A 20 -23.26 4.95 -12.82
N ALA A 21 -24.51 4.64 -13.12
CA ALA A 21 -25.72 5.37 -12.67
C ALA A 21 -25.65 6.91 -12.83
N GLY A 22 -24.87 7.43 -13.79
CA GLY A 22 -24.68 8.85 -14.01
C GLY A 22 -23.85 9.60 -12.95
N ARG A 23 -23.19 8.88 -12.03
CA ARG A 23 -22.32 9.48 -11.01
C ARG A 23 -20.86 9.49 -11.45
N GLN A 24 -20.23 10.62 -11.27
CA GLN A 24 -18.79 10.82 -11.39
C GLN A 24 -18.21 11.05 -9.99
N PHE A 25 -17.19 10.26 -9.61
CA PHE A 25 -16.48 10.46 -8.35
C PHE A 25 -15.35 11.43 -8.54
N SER A 26 -15.19 12.35 -7.59
CA SER A 26 -14.12 13.32 -7.60
C SER A 26 -13.56 13.51 -6.19
N PHE A 27 -12.31 13.84 -6.10
CA PHE A 27 -11.74 14.34 -4.86
C PHE A 27 -12.54 15.55 -4.37
N ASN A 28 -12.66 15.68 -3.05
CA ASN A 28 -13.29 16.84 -2.45
C ASN A 28 -12.37 18.08 -2.55
N LYS A 29 -12.88 19.26 -2.15
CA LYS A 29 -12.13 20.52 -2.19
C LYS A 29 -10.82 20.51 -1.37
N ASP A 30 -10.70 19.61 -0.41
CA ASP A 30 -9.50 19.44 0.44
C ASP A 30 -8.52 18.41 -0.16
N GLY A 31 -8.77 17.96 -1.40
CA GLY A 31 -7.94 16.98 -2.10
C GLY A 31 -7.99 15.58 -1.49
N LYS A 32 -9.12 15.19 -0.90
CA LYS A 32 -9.31 13.90 -0.25
C LYS A 32 -10.42 13.10 -0.91
N PHE A 33 -10.28 11.78 -0.92
CA PHE A 33 -11.34 10.83 -1.27
C PHE A 33 -11.29 9.67 -0.29
N LYS A 34 -12.35 9.50 0.50
CA LYS A 34 -12.43 8.54 1.58
C LYS A 34 -13.28 7.34 1.20
N ILE A 35 -12.71 6.16 1.32
CA ILE A 35 -13.33 4.87 1.03
C ILE A 35 -13.55 4.13 2.35
N VAL A 36 -14.70 3.50 2.51
CA VAL A 36 -14.93 2.50 3.55
C VAL A 36 -15.00 1.12 2.93
N GLN A 37 -14.20 0.20 3.41
CA GLN A 37 -14.26 -1.22 3.06
C GLN A 37 -14.99 -1.97 4.16
N PHE A 38 -16.15 -2.51 3.83
CA PHE A 38 -16.85 -3.53 4.60
C PHE A 38 -16.55 -4.89 4.00
N THR A 39 -16.38 -5.91 4.84
CA THR A 39 -16.07 -7.27 4.37
C THR A 39 -16.70 -8.30 5.28
N ASP A 40 -16.90 -9.50 4.78
CA ASP A 40 -17.35 -10.63 5.59
C ASP A 40 -18.58 -10.28 6.44
N ILE A 41 -19.60 -9.75 5.75
CA ILE A 41 -20.85 -9.31 6.38
C ILE A 41 -21.66 -10.54 6.82
N HIS A 42 -21.55 -11.66 6.10
CA HIS A 42 -22.23 -12.91 6.38
C HIS A 42 -23.70 -12.71 6.77
N TRP A 43 -24.40 -11.89 5.96
CA TRP A 43 -25.78 -11.58 6.24
C TRP A 43 -26.64 -12.82 6.15
N MET A 44 -27.18 -13.24 7.29
CA MET A 44 -28.11 -14.36 7.41
C MET A 44 -29.53 -13.80 7.54
N PRO A 45 -30.38 -13.90 6.50
CA PRO A 45 -31.75 -13.38 6.57
C PRO A 45 -32.53 -14.00 7.72
N ASN A 46 -33.18 -13.15 8.54
CA ASN A 46 -33.92 -13.47 9.75
C ASN A 46 -33.05 -13.76 11.00
N SER A 47 -31.73 -13.66 10.93
CA SER A 47 -30.89 -13.69 12.12
C SER A 47 -31.23 -12.52 13.07
N PRO A 48 -31.26 -12.71 14.39
CA PRO A 48 -31.37 -11.60 15.33
C PRO A 48 -30.17 -10.67 15.29
N LYS A 49 -29.00 -11.11 14.76
CA LYS A 49 -27.79 -10.34 14.64
C LYS A 49 -27.79 -9.37 13.44
N CYS A 50 -28.77 -9.47 12.53
CA CYS A 50 -28.93 -8.49 11.46
C CYS A 50 -29.03 -7.04 11.96
N ALA A 51 -29.66 -6.83 13.11
CA ALA A 51 -29.76 -5.51 13.72
C ALA A 51 -28.40 -4.96 14.19
N GLU A 52 -27.56 -5.83 14.75
CA GLU A 52 -26.20 -5.49 15.18
C GLU A 52 -25.31 -5.15 13.98
N THR A 53 -25.33 -6.00 12.93
CA THR A 53 -24.60 -5.72 11.67
C THR A 53 -25.03 -4.40 11.07
N THR A 54 -26.34 -4.13 11.00
CA THR A 54 -26.86 -2.84 10.52
C THR A 54 -26.34 -1.66 11.35
N ALA A 55 -26.38 -1.80 12.69
CA ALA A 55 -25.92 -0.75 13.60
C ALA A 55 -24.41 -0.49 13.42
N THR A 56 -23.60 -1.54 13.24
CA THR A 56 -22.15 -1.43 12.97
C THR A 56 -21.91 -0.65 11.69
N ILE A 57 -22.54 -1.03 10.57
CA ILE A 57 -22.40 -0.32 9.28
C ILE A 57 -22.80 1.15 9.43
N GLN A 58 -23.96 1.44 10.02
CA GLN A 58 -24.47 2.79 10.22
C GLN A 58 -23.55 3.63 11.12
N ALA A 59 -23.02 3.05 12.19
CA ALA A 59 -22.09 3.72 13.10
C ALA A 59 -20.80 4.12 12.39
N VAL A 60 -20.21 3.22 11.58
CA VAL A 60 -19.02 3.49 10.79
C VAL A 60 -19.30 4.58 9.75
N LEU A 61 -20.36 4.45 8.96
CA LEU A 61 -20.74 5.45 7.95
C LEU A 61 -20.94 6.85 8.58
N LYS A 62 -21.58 6.91 9.73
CA LYS A 62 -21.80 8.17 10.47
C LYS A 62 -20.50 8.77 11.01
N ALA A 63 -19.62 7.92 11.57
CA ALA A 63 -18.38 8.38 12.19
C ALA A 63 -17.37 8.88 11.16
N GLU A 64 -17.28 8.20 10.01
CA GLU A 64 -16.26 8.46 9.00
C GLU A 64 -16.72 9.36 7.86
N ASN A 65 -18.02 9.42 7.58
CA ASN A 65 -18.61 10.16 6.44
C ASN A 65 -17.82 9.92 5.14
N PRO A 66 -17.71 8.66 4.66
CA PRO A 66 -16.94 8.34 3.47
C PRO A 66 -17.61 8.83 2.20
N ASP A 67 -16.81 8.94 1.12
CA ASP A 67 -17.32 9.31 -0.21
C ASP A 67 -17.82 8.06 -0.98
N PHE A 68 -17.32 6.88 -0.62
CA PHE A 68 -17.59 5.63 -1.30
C PHE A 68 -17.45 4.42 -0.36
N ALA A 69 -18.30 3.40 -0.57
CA ALA A 69 -18.20 2.12 0.14
C ALA A 69 -17.88 0.98 -0.84
N ILE A 70 -17.01 0.07 -0.42
CA ILE A 70 -16.75 -1.17 -1.12
C ILE A 70 -16.98 -2.35 -0.19
N LEU A 71 -17.73 -3.35 -0.66
CA LEU A 71 -18.00 -4.58 0.04
C LEU A 71 -17.11 -5.66 -0.59
N THR A 72 -16.16 -6.17 0.18
CA THR A 72 -15.16 -7.11 -0.35
C THR A 72 -15.51 -8.56 0.01
N GLY A 73 -16.68 -9.00 -0.47
CA GLY A 73 -17.10 -10.39 -0.47
C GLY A 73 -17.73 -10.90 0.80
N ASP A 74 -18.29 -12.08 0.70
CA ASP A 74 -19.05 -12.81 1.73
C ASP A 74 -20.12 -11.95 2.38
N VAL A 75 -20.89 -11.29 1.50
CA VAL A 75 -21.90 -10.31 1.89
C VAL A 75 -23.18 -10.99 2.35
N VAL A 76 -23.71 -11.90 1.55
CA VAL A 76 -24.96 -12.64 1.84
C VAL A 76 -24.72 -14.13 1.66
N THR A 77 -24.61 -14.86 2.74
CA THR A 77 -24.14 -16.25 2.76
C THR A 77 -25.22 -17.27 3.15
N TYR A 78 -26.50 -16.86 3.20
CA TYR A 78 -27.63 -17.72 3.57
C TYR A 78 -28.88 -17.47 2.74
N ASP A 79 -29.69 -18.53 2.57
CA ASP A 79 -31.01 -18.44 1.95
C ASP A 79 -32.07 -17.83 2.93
N PRO A 80 -33.04 -17.04 2.44
CA PRO A 80 -33.27 -16.64 1.05
C PRO A 80 -32.36 -15.46 0.62
N ALA A 81 -31.31 -15.75 -0.16
CA ALA A 81 -30.24 -14.82 -0.48
C ALA A 81 -30.73 -13.49 -1.09
N LEU A 82 -31.73 -13.52 -1.98
CA LEU A 82 -32.28 -12.28 -2.54
C LEU A 82 -32.90 -11.36 -1.49
N LYS A 83 -33.45 -11.93 -0.39
CA LYS A 83 -33.95 -11.12 0.74
C LYS A 83 -32.79 -10.47 1.49
N GLY A 84 -31.67 -11.18 1.64
CA GLY A 84 -30.43 -10.65 2.23
C GLY A 84 -29.89 -9.49 1.40
N TRP A 85 -29.72 -9.69 0.11
CA TRP A 85 -29.24 -8.64 -0.81
C TRP A 85 -30.13 -7.39 -0.80
N LYS A 86 -31.47 -7.56 -0.74
CA LYS A 86 -32.38 -6.43 -0.56
C LYS A 86 -32.15 -5.66 0.72
N ALA A 87 -31.89 -6.37 1.82
CA ALA A 87 -31.63 -5.73 3.11
C ALA A 87 -30.30 -4.95 3.10
N ILE A 88 -29.24 -5.55 2.58
CA ILE A 88 -27.94 -4.90 2.44
C ILE A 88 -28.03 -3.65 1.55
N VAL A 89 -28.56 -3.76 0.34
CA VAL A 89 -28.71 -2.63 -0.59
C VAL A 89 -29.49 -1.50 0.08
N LYS A 90 -30.57 -1.82 0.82
CA LYS A 90 -31.36 -0.82 1.52
C LYS A 90 -30.57 -0.02 2.54
N ILE A 91 -29.60 -0.62 3.25
CA ILE A 91 -28.74 0.10 4.21
C ILE A 91 -27.98 1.22 3.51
N PHE A 92 -27.38 0.96 2.34
CA PHE A 92 -26.61 1.93 1.58
C PHE A 92 -27.51 2.96 0.87
N GLU A 93 -28.69 2.54 0.38
CA GLU A 93 -29.70 3.46 -0.18
C GLU A 93 -30.23 4.44 0.86
N ASP A 94 -30.58 3.97 2.06
CA ASP A 94 -31.05 4.80 3.17
C ASP A 94 -29.97 5.81 3.61
N ALA A 95 -28.70 5.37 3.60
CA ALA A 95 -27.54 6.22 3.87
C ALA A 95 -27.17 7.15 2.69
N LYS A 96 -27.78 6.97 1.51
CA LYS A 96 -27.41 7.64 0.25
C LYS A 96 -25.93 7.44 -0.11
N MET A 97 -25.38 6.30 0.28
CA MET A 97 -23.98 5.94 0.12
C MET A 97 -23.75 5.21 -1.21
N PRO A 98 -22.95 5.75 -2.13
CA PRO A 98 -22.50 5.00 -3.30
C PRO A 98 -21.67 3.78 -2.89
N PHE A 99 -21.94 2.63 -3.48
CA PHE A 99 -21.23 1.42 -3.12
C PHE A 99 -20.99 0.50 -4.32
N THR A 100 -19.96 -0.35 -4.20
CA THR A 100 -19.71 -1.50 -5.08
C THR A 100 -19.49 -2.76 -4.27
N VAL A 101 -19.47 -3.90 -4.96
CA VAL A 101 -19.30 -5.22 -4.34
C VAL A 101 -18.31 -6.02 -5.18
N THR A 102 -17.33 -6.64 -4.57
CA THR A 102 -16.65 -7.83 -5.11
C THR A 102 -17.27 -9.06 -4.47
N MET A 103 -17.37 -10.17 -5.20
CA MET A 103 -17.96 -11.40 -4.65
C MET A 103 -16.92 -12.18 -3.84
N GLY A 104 -17.36 -12.77 -2.73
CA GLY A 104 -16.65 -13.79 -1.99
C GLY A 104 -17.06 -15.20 -2.40
N ASN A 105 -16.42 -16.19 -1.80
CA ASN A 105 -16.67 -17.60 -2.14
C ASN A 105 -18.03 -18.10 -1.63
N HIS A 106 -18.66 -17.44 -0.67
CA HIS A 106 -19.99 -17.79 -0.17
C HIS A 106 -21.14 -17.06 -0.85
N ASP A 107 -20.91 -15.96 -1.56
CA ASP A 107 -21.98 -15.14 -2.13
C ASP A 107 -22.78 -15.87 -3.24
N ALA A 108 -22.13 -16.81 -3.94
CA ALA A 108 -22.75 -17.55 -5.04
C ALA A 108 -23.36 -18.90 -4.64
N GLU A 109 -23.44 -19.24 -3.36
CA GLU A 109 -23.98 -20.54 -2.92
C GLU A 109 -25.47 -20.72 -3.21
N TYR A 110 -26.25 -19.64 -3.20
CA TYR A 110 -27.70 -19.68 -3.35
C TYR A 110 -28.21 -18.94 -4.60
N LEU A 111 -27.42 -18.01 -5.14
CA LEU A 111 -27.72 -17.27 -6.36
C LEU A 111 -26.44 -17.16 -7.17
N THR A 112 -26.56 -17.20 -8.50
CA THR A 112 -25.38 -16.98 -9.34
C THR A 112 -24.91 -15.52 -9.25
N LYS A 113 -23.60 -15.28 -9.37
CA LYS A 113 -23.02 -13.94 -9.42
C LYS A 113 -23.74 -13.03 -10.43
N ASP A 114 -24.08 -13.57 -11.59
CA ASP A 114 -24.81 -12.86 -12.66
C ASP A 114 -26.18 -12.32 -12.18
N VAL A 115 -26.95 -13.14 -11.46
CA VAL A 115 -28.26 -12.74 -10.90
C VAL A 115 -28.10 -11.70 -9.79
N ILE A 116 -27.08 -11.84 -8.98
CA ILE A 116 -26.78 -10.87 -7.90
C ILE A 116 -26.45 -9.51 -8.51
N TYR A 117 -25.56 -9.45 -9.51
CA TYR A 117 -25.22 -8.19 -10.18
C TYR A 117 -26.40 -7.58 -10.93
N ASP A 118 -27.25 -8.38 -11.57
CA ASP A 118 -28.50 -7.89 -12.18
C ASP A 118 -29.44 -7.24 -11.16
N PHE A 119 -29.40 -7.70 -9.92
CA PHE A 119 -30.14 -7.08 -8.83
C PHE A 119 -29.45 -5.79 -8.33
N LEU A 120 -28.13 -5.83 -8.06
CA LEU A 120 -27.34 -4.70 -7.56
C LEU A 120 -27.42 -3.49 -8.51
N MET A 121 -27.30 -3.72 -9.83
CA MET A 121 -27.33 -2.68 -10.85
C MET A 121 -28.68 -1.93 -10.95
N LYS A 122 -29.74 -2.42 -10.29
CA LYS A 122 -31.03 -1.69 -10.20
C LYS A 122 -31.01 -0.59 -9.14
N SER A 123 -30.07 -0.64 -8.21
CA SER A 123 -29.93 0.41 -7.20
C SER A 123 -29.28 1.66 -7.79
N PRO A 124 -29.84 2.86 -7.55
CA PRO A 124 -29.23 4.11 -8.02
C PRO A 124 -27.95 4.49 -7.27
N TYR A 125 -27.59 3.73 -6.23
CA TYR A 125 -26.36 3.90 -5.45
C TYR A 125 -25.30 2.87 -5.77
N TYR A 126 -25.64 1.81 -6.51
CA TYR A 126 -24.65 0.83 -6.94
C TYR A 126 -23.74 1.41 -8.03
N VAL A 127 -22.43 1.14 -7.90
CA VAL A 127 -21.39 1.59 -8.84
C VAL A 127 -20.59 0.37 -9.27
N GLY A 128 -20.64 0.05 -10.52
CA GLY A 128 -19.99 -1.13 -11.09
C GLY A 128 -20.86 -1.80 -12.15
N ASP A 129 -20.34 -2.83 -12.75
CA ASP A 129 -21.03 -3.67 -13.73
C ASP A 129 -20.59 -5.14 -13.55
N LYS A 130 -21.04 -5.99 -14.45
CA LYS A 130 -20.68 -7.43 -14.45
C LYS A 130 -19.26 -7.71 -14.95
N GLY A 131 -18.58 -6.70 -15.47
CA GLY A 131 -17.30 -6.88 -16.16
C GLY A 131 -17.44 -7.48 -17.56
N PRO A 132 -16.32 -7.70 -18.26
CA PRO A 132 -16.29 -8.34 -19.56
C PRO A 132 -16.76 -9.81 -19.48
N LYS A 133 -17.59 -10.22 -20.43
CA LYS A 133 -18.12 -11.60 -20.47
C LYS A 133 -17.10 -12.64 -20.96
N GLU A 134 -16.03 -12.14 -21.57
CA GLU A 134 -15.02 -12.97 -22.26
C GLU A 134 -13.89 -13.41 -21.31
N ILE A 135 -13.87 -12.91 -20.07
CA ILE A 135 -12.88 -13.28 -19.06
C ILE A 135 -13.53 -14.04 -17.90
N MET A 136 -12.72 -14.73 -17.13
CA MET A 136 -13.17 -15.37 -15.89
C MET A 136 -13.63 -14.31 -14.88
N GLY A 137 -14.45 -14.76 -13.93
CA GLY A 137 -15.00 -13.92 -12.88
C GLY A 137 -16.19 -13.06 -13.31
N CYS A 138 -16.76 -12.36 -12.35
CA CYS A 138 -17.91 -11.48 -12.57
C CYS A 138 -17.78 -10.25 -11.65
N GLY A 139 -17.90 -9.05 -12.23
CA GLY A 139 -17.77 -7.80 -11.48
C GLY A 139 -16.40 -7.12 -11.60
N ASN A 140 -15.53 -7.63 -12.50
CA ASN A 140 -14.25 -6.99 -12.80
C ASN A 140 -14.47 -5.61 -13.41
N CYS A 141 -14.23 -4.54 -12.65
CA CYS A 141 -14.44 -3.16 -13.12
C CYS A 141 -13.40 -2.19 -12.58
N ALA A 142 -13.20 -1.10 -13.33
CA ALA A 142 -12.30 0.00 -12.95
C ALA A 142 -13.14 1.27 -12.74
N ILE A 143 -13.07 1.86 -11.55
CA ILE A 143 -13.84 3.02 -11.13
C ILE A 143 -12.90 4.22 -11.04
N PRO A 144 -12.96 5.18 -11.99
CA PRO A 144 -12.10 6.35 -11.95
C PRO A 144 -12.59 7.37 -10.91
N VAL A 145 -11.63 7.98 -10.21
CA VAL A 145 -11.83 9.13 -9.33
C VAL A 145 -11.17 10.34 -9.95
N TYR A 146 -11.95 11.41 -10.17
CA TYR A 146 -11.51 12.58 -10.90
C TYR A 146 -11.02 13.71 -9.98
N ASP A 147 -10.37 14.69 -10.58
CA ASP A 147 -9.84 15.86 -9.88
C ASP A 147 -10.91 16.68 -9.18
N SER A 148 -10.53 17.36 -8.09
CA SER A 148 -11.41 18.26 -7.32
C SER A 148 -11.80 19.56 -8.06
N LYS A 149 -11.11 19.85 -9.18
CA LYS A 149 -11.25 21.12 -9.93
C LYS A 149 -12.23 21.02 -11.09
N GLY A 150 -12.84 19.85 -11.31
CA GLY A 150 -13.80 19.60 -12.38
C GLY A 150 -13.20 19.64 -13.79
N LYS A 151 -11.90 19.35 -13.94
CA LYS A 151 -11.21 19.26 -15.23
C LYS A 151 -11.35 17.91 -15.90
N ASN A 152 -12.05 16.98 -15.25
CA ASN A 152 -12.24 15.60 -15.69
C ASN A 152 -10.91 14.81 -15.87
N LYS A 153 -9.86 15.20 -15.14
CA LYS A 153 -8.63 14.43 -15.08
C LYS A 153 -8.81 13.28 -14.08
N VAL A 154 -8.50 12.05 -14.48
CA VAL A 154 -8.45 10.91 -13.56
C VAL A 154 -7.22 11.05 -12.67
N GLU A 155 -7.43 11.14 -11.37
CA GLU A 155 -6.38 11.28 -10.36
C GLU A 155 -6.16 9.99 -9.54
N ALA A 156 -7.17 9.09 -9.53
CA ALA A 156 -7.02 7.74 -8.97
C ALA A 156 -7.94 6.74 -9.68
N VAL A 157 -7.66 5.45 -9.54
CA VAL A 157 -8.51 4.36 -10.04
C VAL A 157 -8.73 3.33 -8.93
N LEU A 158 -9.97 2.87 -8.76
CA LEU A 158 -10.32 1.78 -7.87
C LEU A 158 -10.66 0.56 -8.74
N TYR A 159 -9.85 -0.50 -8.63
CA TYR A 159 -10.13 -1.77 -9.29
C TYR A 159 -10.93 -2.67 -8.35
N SER A 160 -12.10 -3.10 -8.79
CA SER A 160 -12.89 -4.17 -8.19
C SER A 160 -12.68 -5.42 -9.02
N MET A 161 -12.21 -6.51 -8.41
CA MET A 161 -11.92 -7.76 -9.11
C MET A 161 -12.62 -8.94 -8.44
N ASP A 162 -12.94 -9.95 -9.21
CA ASP A 162 -13.39 -11.24 -8.69
C ASP A 162 -12.16 -12.10 -8.39
N SER A 163 -11.97 -12.50 -7.14
CA SER A 163 -10.91 -13.46 -6.78
C SER A 163 -11.33 -14.91 -7.02
N ASN A 164 -12.46 -15.08 -7.63
CA ASN A 164 -13.14 -16.34 -7.91
C ASN A 164 -13.64 -17.04 -6.61
N ASP A 165 -13.70 -18.37 -6.60
CA ASP A 165 -14.52 -19.14 -5.69
C ASP A 165 -13.77 -20.40 -5.27
N TYR A 166 -14.48 -21.43 -4.79
CA TYR A 166 -13.93 -22.75 -4.57
C TYR A 166 -13.55 -23.44 -5.87
N LYS A 167 -12.48 -24.23 -5.86
CA LYS A 167 -12.16 -25.09 -7.01
C LYS A 167 -13.18 -26.22 -7.14
N PRO A 168 -13.74 -26.43 -8.34
CA PRO A 168 -14.70 -27.53 -8.58
C PRO A 168 -14.10 -28.92 -8.39
N VAL A 169 -12.77 -29.04 -8.52
CA VAL A 169 -12.01 -30.27 -8.29
C VAL A 169 -10.87 -29.96 -7.33
N ASN A 170 -10.98 -30.43 -6.12
CA ASN A 170 -10.00 -30.23 -5.02
C ASN A 170 -8.68 -30.97 -5.30
N LYS A 171 -8.03 -30.68 -6.43
CA LYS A 171 -6.74 -31.26 -6.84
C LYS A 171 -5.57 -30.33 -6.60
N TYR A 172 -5.83 -29.01 -6.60
CA TYR A 172 -4.81 -27.95 -6.53
C TYR A 172 -5.18 -26.91 -5.47
N GLY A 173 -5.58 -27.32 -4.27
CA GLY A 173 -6.06 -26.47 -3.22
C GLY A 173 -7.59 -26.33 -3.19
N GLU A 174 -8.08 -25.59 -2.21
CA GLU A 174 -9.50 -25.38 -1.94
C GLU A 174 -10.04 -24.21 -2.76
N TYR A 175 -9.27 -23.12 -2.86
CA TYR A 175 -9.67 -21.89 -3.52
C TYR A 175 -9.12 -21.78 -4.94
N ASP A 176 -9.88 -21.10 -5.80
CA ASP A 176 -9.45 -20.70 -7.13
C ASP A 176 -8.51 -19.48 -7.03
N TRP A 177 -7.94 -19.08 -8.12
CA TRP A 177 -7.04 -17.94 -8.24
C TRP A 177 -7.55 -16.92 -9.25
N ILE A 178 -7.05 -15.71 -9.25
CA ILE A 178 -7.28 -14.73 -10.31
C ILE A 178 -6.62 -15.25 -11.60
N HIS A 179 -7.41 -15.46 -12.65
CA HIS A 179 -6.99 -16.11 -13.89
C HIS A 179 -6.19 -15.16 -14.80
N PHE A 180 -5.46 -15.72 -15.76
CA PHE A 180 -4.59 -14.95 -16.64
C PHE A 180 -5.34 -13.94 -17.51
N ASP A 181 -6.56 -14.22 -17.91
CA ASP A 181 -7.42 -13.32 -18.67
C ASP A 181 -7.90 -12.12 -17.82
N GLU A 182 -8.17 -12.33 -16.53
CA GLU A 182 -8.47 -11.26 -15.58
C GLU A 182 -7.22 -10.37 -15.33
N ILE A 183 -6.04 -10.99 -15.20
CA ILE A 183 -4.76 -10.28 -15.08
C ILE A 183 -4.48 -9.47 -16.34
N GLU A 184 -4.68 -10.04 -17.53
CA GLU A 184 -4.51 -9.34 -18.78
C GLU A 184 -5.50 -8.16 -18.91
N TRP A 185 -6.74 -8.34 -18.50
CA TRP A 185 -7.73 -7.26 -18.44
C TRP A 185 -7.23 -6.11 -17.54
N TYR A 186 -6.81 -6.41 -16.31
CA TYR A 186 -6.25 -5.41 -15.41
C TYR A 186 -5.07 -4.67 -16.06
N ARG A 187 -4.08 -5.39 -16.59
CA ARG A 187 -2.90 -4.80 -17.25
C ARG A 187 -3.30 -3.89 -18.41
N ASN A 188 -4.29 -4.26 -19.18
CA ASN A 188 -4.83 -3.45 -20.28
C ASN A 188 -5.51 -2.16 -19.78
N GLN A 189 -6.31 -2.23 -18.70
CA GLN A 189 -6.91 -1.05 -18.07
C GLN A 189 -5.85 -0.11 -17.54
N SER A 190 -4.90 -0.60 -16.73
CA SER A 190 -3.79 0.16 -16.17
C SER A 190 -2.95 0.84 -17.25
N ALA A 191 -2.56 0.10 -18.29
CA ALA A 191 -1.83 0.66 -19.43
C ALA A 191 -2.63 1.75 -20.16
N GLN A 192 -3.94 1.64 -20.24
CA GLN A 192 -4.79 2.66 -20.86
C GLN A 192 -4.86 3.94 -20.01
N PHE A 193 -5.07 3.82 -18.69
CA PHE A 193 -5.04 4.97 -17.78
C PHE A 193 -3.67 5.65 -17.82
N THR A 194 -2.58 4.88 -17.80
CA THR A 194 -1.21 5.38 -17.92
C THR A 194 -1.00 6.16 -19.21
N ARG A 195 -1.41 5.64 -20.36
CA ARG A 195 -1.34 6.36 -21.64
C ARG A 195 -2.10 7.69 -21.60
N ASN A 196 -3.33 7.66 -21.05
CA ASN A 196 -4.19 8.85 -20.94
C ASN A 196 -3.64 9.89 -19.94
N ASN A 197 -2.77 9.47 -19.02
CA ASN A 197 -2.08 10.33 -18.05
C ASN A 197 -0.67 10.74 -18.51
N GLY A 198 -0.40 10.75 -19.81
CA GLY A 198 0.88 11.18 -20.37
C GLY A 198 2.04 10.22 -20.08
N GLY A 199 1.77 8.93 -19.99
CA GLY A 199 2.76 7.87 -19.75
C GLY A 199 3.13 7.68 -18.28
N LYS A 200 2.43 8.32 -17.36
CA LYS A 200 2.64 8.13 -15.90
C LYS A 200 1.54 7.26 -15.33
N PRO A 201 1.86 6.21 -14.56
CA PRO A 201 0.86 5.41 -13.85
C PRO A 201 -0.09 6.28 -13.02
N VAL A 202 -1.38 5.94 -13.02
CA VAL A 202 -2.37 6.64 -12.20
C VAL A 202 -2.44 5.93 -10.85
N PRO A 203 -2.30 6.64 -9.71
CA PRO A 203 -2.41 6.04 -8.39
C PRO A 203 -3.69 5.21 -8.26
N SER A 204 -3.56 3.94 -7.86
CA SER A 204 -4.70 3.02 -7.86
C SER A 204 -4.76 2.18 -6.59
N LEU A 205 -5.95 1.69 -6.26
CA LEU A 205 -6.18 0.67 -5.24
C LEU A 205 -6.92 -0.51 -5.87
N MET A 206 -6.67 -1.70 -5.36
CA MET A 206 -7.33 -2.91 -5.83
C MET A 206 -8.06 -3.61 -4.68
N PHE A 207 -9.24 -4.15 -4.99
CA PHE A 207 -10.13 -4.78 -4.02
C PHE A 207 -10.63 -6.11 -4.58
N PHE A 208 -10.52 -7.16 -3.79
CA PHE A 208 -11.11 -8.46 -4.03
C PHE A 208 -11.25 -9.22 -2.70
N HIS A 209 -11.74 -10.45 -2.69
CA HIS A 209 -12.08 -11.16 -1.46
C HIS A 209 -10.95 -12.06 -0.95
N ILE A 210 -10.56 -13.08 -1.71
CA ILE A 210 -9.58 -14.10 -1.30
C ILE A 210 -8.16 -13.57 -1.44
N PRO A 211 -7.33 -13.60 -0.38
CA PRO A 211 -6.00 -12.99 -0.39
C PRO A 211 -5.01 -13.69 -1.34
N LEU A 212 -4.05 -12.93 -1.85
CA LEU A 212 -2.89 -13.45 -2.59
C LEU A 212 -1.91 -14.15 -1.64
N MET A 213 -1.11 -15.06 -2.18
CA MET A 213 -0.09 -15.78 -1.40
C MET A 213 0.94 -14.84 -0.73
N GLU A 214 1.18 -13.69 -1.32
CA GLU A 214 2.14 -12.67 -0.85
C GLU A 214 1.76 -12.06 0.52
N TYR A 215 0.51 -12.15 0.95
CA TYR A 215 0.09 -11.76 2.30
C TYR A 215 0.85 -12.51 3.39
N LYS A 216 1.30 -13.76 3.12
CA LYS A 216 2.13 -14.56 4.04
C LYS A 216 3.51 -13.94 4.27
N ASN A 217 4.01 -13.16 3.31
CA ASN A 217 5.36 -12.57 3.38
C ASN A 217 5.47 -11.41 4.36
N ILE A 218 4.36 -10.75 4.69
CA ILE A 218 4.37 -9.58 5.57
C ILE A 218 4.03 -9.91 7.03
N ILE A 219 3.61 -11.12 7.33
CA ILE A 219 3.33 -11.58 8.70
C ILE A 219 4.60 -11.48 9.56
N GLY A 220 4.47 -10.94 10.78
CA GLY A 220 5.56 -10.85 11.76
C GLY A 220 6.64 -9.82 11.44
N ARG A 221 6.50 -9.00 10.38
CA ARG A 221 7.41 -7.86 10.16
C ARG A 221 7.13 -6.74 11.16
N ASP A 222 8.16 -6.02 11.55
CA ASP A 222 8.07 -4.86 12.45
C ASP A 222 7.28 -3.67 11.86
N THR A 223 7.04 -3.70 10.54
CA THR A 223 6.27 -2.70 9.81
C THR A 223 4.83 -3.12 9.53
N THR A 224 4.47 -4.35 9.89
CA THR A 224 3.10 -4.85 9.77
C THR A 224 2.30 -4.47 11.01
N VAL A 225 1.13 -3.87 10.81
CA VAL A 225 0.31 -3.27 11.86
C VAL A 225 -1.09 -3.84 11.81
N GLY A 226 -1.64 -4.23 12.96
CA GLY A 226 -2.96 -4.82 13.08
C GLY A 226 -2.91 -6.20 13.69
N THR A 227 -4.00 -6.93 13.60
CA THR A 227 -4.14 -8.27 14.14
C THR A 227 -3.88 -9.31 13.06
N ASP A 228 -3.03 -10.28 13.40
CA ASP A 228 -2.73 -11.51 12.68
C ASP A 228 -3.21 -12.65 13.59
N GLY A 229 -4.50 -12.95 13.51
CA GLY A 229 -5.19 -13.87 14.43
C GLY A 229 -5.42 -15.26 13.84
N GLU A 230 -5.31 -15.41 12.53
CA GLU A 230 -5.48 -16.68 11.85
C GLU A 230 -4.59 -16.81 10.60
N GLY A 231 -4.39 -18.04 10.12
CA GLY A 231 -3.61 -18.30 8.91
C GLY A 231 -4.22 -17.70 7.65
N ILE A 232 -3.40 -17.42 6.65
CA ILE A 232 -3.86 -16.88 5.36
C ILE A 232 -4.45 -18.02 4.53
N ALA A 233 -5.76 -17.96 4.31
CA ALA A 233 -6.51 -18.89 3.47
C ALA A 233 -6.63 -18.32 2.06
N GLY A 234 -5.80 -18.73 1.14
CA GLY A 234 -5.76 -18.28 -0.24
C GLY A 234 -5.53 -19.41 -1.21
N ALA A 235 -5.48 -19.10 -2.49
CA ALA A 235 -5.15 -20.08 -3.52
C ALA A 235 -3.74 -20.67 -3.31
N ASP A 236 -3.60 -21.99 -3.53
CA ASP A 236 -2.28 -22.64 -3.48
C ASP A 236 -1.45 -22.38 -4.74
N ILE A 237 -2.07 -21.86 -5.79
CA ILE A 237 -1.41 -21.55 -7.06
C ILE A 237 -1.24 -20.03 -7.19
N ASN A 238 0.01 -19.60 -7.35
CA ASN A 238 0.32 -18.22 -7.71
C ASN A 238 0.15 -18.01 -9.22
N SER A 239 -0.80 -17.18 -9.61
CA SER A 239 -1.07 -16.87 -11.02
C SER A 239 -0.21 -15.71 -11.57
N GLY A 240 0.61 -15.08 -10.74
CA GLY A 240 1.42 -13.92 -11.12
C GLY A 240 0.66 -12.58 -11.05
N MET A 241 -0.48 -12.53 -10.38
CA MET A 241 -1.21 -11.26 -10.17
C MET A 241 -0.34 -10.24 -9.46
N PHE A 242 0.30 -10.61 -8.36
CA PHE A 242 1.18 -9.70 -7.62
C PHE A 242 2.35 -9.18 -8.46
N ALA A 243 3.00 -10.05 -9.24
CA ALA A 243 4.06 -9.64 -10.17
C ALA A 243 3.55 -8.64 -11.21
N SER A 244 2.30 -8.78 -11.68
CA SER A 244 1.67 -7.82 -12.59
C SER A 244 1.43 -6.46 -11.93
N LEU A 245 1.05 -6.42 -10.65
CA LEU A 245 0.92 -5.18 -9.89
C LEU A 245 2.26 -4.43 -9.77
N VAL A 246 3.32 -5.16 -9.43
CA VAL A 246 4.69 -4.60 -9.35
C VAL A 246 5.16 -4.04 -10.70
N ASP A 247 4.89 -4.76 -11.79
CA ASP A 247 5.30 -4.36 -13.14
C ASP A 247 4.54 -3.11 -13.65
N MET A 248 3.24 -3.01 -13.35
CA MET A 248 2.39 -1.89 -13.81
C MET A 248 2.59 -0.60 -13.00
N GLN A 249 3.03 -0.68 -11.75
CA GLN A 249 3.40 0.46 -10.88
C GLN A 249 2.27 1.46 -10.58
N ASP A 250 1.02 1.10 -10.79
CA ASP A 250 -0.13 1.98 -10.53
C ASP A 250 -0.81 1.65 -9.19
N VAL A 251 -0.86 0.37 -8.78
CA VAL A 251 -1.54 -0.07 -7.58
C VAL A 251 -0.67 0.17 -6.34
N MET A 252 -1.13 1.05 -5.47
CA MET A 252 -0.49 1.37 -4.18
C MET A 252 -0.84 0.35 -3.09
N GLY A 253 -2.01 -0.27 -3.19
CA GLY A 253 -2.48 -1.22 -2.18
C GLY A 253 -3.57 -2.14 -2.69
N VAL A 254 -3.57 -3.35 -2.15
CA VAL A 254 -4.58 -4.40 -2.34
C VAL A 254 -5.28 -4.63 -1.02
N PHE A 255 -6.60 -4.64 -1.04
CA PHE A 255 -7.43 -4.81 0.16
C PHE A 255 -8.40 -5.97 -0.03
N VAL A 256 -8.38 -6.90 0.92
CA VAL A 256 -9.10 -8.18 0.88
C VAL A 256 -9.97 -8.40 2.12
N GLY A 257 -10.77 -9.46 2.12
CA GLY A 257 -11.49 -10.01 3.27
C GLY A 257 -11.09 -11.45 3.54
N HIS A 258 -12.09 -12.32 3.76
CA HIS A 258 -11.99 -13.76 3.83
C HIS A 258 -11.52 -14.33 5.19
N ASP A 259 -10.40 -13.85 5.74
CA ASP A 259 -9.87 -14.29 7.01
C ASP A 259 -10.36 -13.32 8.10
N HIS A 260 -11.31 -13.76 8.96
CA HIS A 260 -12.09 -12.84 9.81
C HIS A 260 -11.34 -12.35 11.05
N ASP A 261 -10.34 -13.09 11.52
CA ASP A 261 -9.50 -12.70 12.65
C ASP A 261 -8.21 -11.99 12.21
N ASN A 262 -8.12 -11.63 10.92
CA ASN A 262 -7.06 -10.79 10.35
C ASN A 262 -7.59 -9.39 10.03
N ASP A 263 -6.83 -8.37 10.42
CA ASP A 263 -7.05 -6.99 9.99
C ASP A 263 -5.74 -6.23 9.81
N PHE A 264 -4.65 -6.95 9.68
CA PHE A 264 -3.34 -6.33 9.54
C PHE A 264 -3.13 -5.66 8.17
N VAL A 265 -2.16 -4.78 8.13
CA VAL A 265 -1.67 -4.09 6.94
C VAL A 265 -0.15 -4.01 6.99
N GLY A 266 0.49 -4.28 5.88
CA GLY A 266 1.94 -4.17 5.68
C GLY A 266 2.27 -3.98 4.22
N MET A 267 3.54 -3.86 3.87
CA MET A 267 3.97 -3.59 2.49
C MET A 267 4.92 -4.68 1.98
N GLU A 268 4.71 -5.08 0.73
CA GLU A 268 5.56 -5.99 -0.02
C GLU A 268 5.91 -5.36 -1.37
N TYR A 269 7.18 -5.22 -1.69
CA TYR A 269 7.67 -4.59 -2.93
C TYR A 269 6.98 -3.28 -3.32
N GLY A 270 6.73 -2.40 -2.33
CA GLY A 270 6.11 -1.10 -2.55
C GLY A 270 4.58 -1.12 -2.68
N ILE A 271 3.93 -2.27 -2.53
CA ILE A 271 2.48 -2.43 -2.55
C ILE A 271 1.99 -2.80 -1.16
N THR A 272 1.05 -2.02 -0.62
CA THR A 272 0.39 -2.36 0.64
C THR A 272 -0.54 -3.55 0.44
N LEU A 273 -0.44 -4.52 1.34
CA LEU A 273 -1.36 -5.65 1.46
C LEU A 273 -2.14 -5.49 2.77
N GLY A 274 -3.46 -5.34 2.68
CA GLY A 274 -4.29 -5.08 3.85
C GLY A 274 -5.55 -5.93 3.89
N PHE A 275 -5.86 -6.49 5.08
CA PHE A 275 -7.16 -7.09 5.33
C PHE A 275 -8.19 -6.03 5.72
N GLY A 276 -9.43 -6.21 5.30
CA GLY A 276 -10.58 -5.52 5.88
C GLY A 276 -10.82 -5.99 7.31
N ARG A 277 -11.53 -5.20 8.10
CA ARG A 277 -12.06 -5.66 9.40
C ARG A 277 -13.40 -6.33 9.17
N VAL A 278 -13.57 -7.56 9.66
CA VAL A 278 -14.85 -8.29 9.63
C VAL A 278 -16.00 -7.39 10.11
N THR A 279 -17.10 -7.35 9.32
CA THR A 279 -18.20 -6.42 9.57
C THR A 279 -19.41 -7.11 10.20
N GLY A 280 -19.71 -8.34 9.77
CA GLY A 280 -20.96 -9.02 10.11
C GLY A 280 -20.95 -9.68 11.49
N ALA A 281 -22.03 -9.52 12.23
CA ALA A 281 -22.18 -10.14 13.54
C ALA A 281 -22.43 -11.66 13.49
N ASP A 282 -22.88 -12.19 12.34
CA ASP A 282 -23.03 -13.63 12.11
C ASP A 282 -21.74 -14.31 11.62
N ALA A 283 -20.73 -13.54 11.19
CA ALA A 283 -19.41 -14.05 10.83
C ALA A 283 -18.70 -14.64 12.06
N TYR A 284 -17.83 -15.64 11.86
CA TYR A 284 -16.96 -16.15 12.93
C TYR A 284 -15.89 -15.12 13.33
N GLY A 285 -15.08 -15.45 14.32
CA GLY A 285 -13.95 -14.65 14.78
C GLY A 285 -14.27 -13.77 15.99
N GLU A 286 -13.18 -13.36 16.66
CA GLU A 286 -13.24 -12.66 17.96
C GLU A 286 -13.04 -11.14 17.82
N LEU A 287 -12.63 -10.64 16.65
CA LEU A 287 -12.41 -9.22 16.46
C LEU A 287 -13.71 -8.41 16.59
N GLN A 288 -13.64 -7.25 17.25
CA GLN A 288 -14.76 -6.32 17.30
C GLN A 288 -15.13 -5.91 15.86
N ARG A 289 -16.41 -6.03 15.53
CA ARG A 289 -16.94 -5.76 14.18
C ARG A 289 -16.74 -4.30 13.81
N GLY A 290 -16.39 -4.06 12.53
CA GLY A 290 -16.08 -2.72 12.06
C GLY A 290 -15.87 -2.65 10.56
N ALA A 291 -14.97 -1.77 10.14
CA ALA A 291 -14.59 -1.58 8.75
C ALA A 291 -13.18 -1.02 8.64
N ARG A 292 -12.53 -1.20 7.49
CA ARG A 292 -11.30 -0.48 7.15
C ARG A 292 -11.64 0.80 6.41
N ILE A 293 -10.94 1.86 6.73
CA ILE A 293 -11.04 3.16 6.06
C ILE A 293 -9.76 3.41 5.27
N ILE A 294 -9.90 3.97 4.07
CA ILE A 294 -8.78 4.32 3.21
C ILE A 294 -9.02 5.73 2.68
N GLU A 295 -8.08 6.65 2.91
CA GLU A 295 -8.20 8.04 2.49
C GLU A 295 -7.10 8.38 1.48
N LEU A 296 -7.47 8.52 0.21
CA LEU A 296 -6.60 8.94 -0.88
C LEU A 296 -6.32 10.44 -0.84
N ARG A 297 -5.17 10.84 -1.40
CA ARG A 297 -4.74 12.24 -1.54
C ARG A 297 -4.59 12.62 -3.03
N GLU A 298 -5.30 13.65 -3.47
CA GLU A 298 -5.27 14.13 -4.86
C GLU A 298 -3.85 14.50 -5.30
N GLY A 299 -3.44 13.99 -6.48
CA GLY A 299 -2.13 14.27 -7.06
C GLY A 299 -0.95 13.67 -6.31
N LYS A 300 -1.21 12.78 -5.34
CA LYS A 300 -0.18 12.08 -4.56
C LYS A 300 -0.28 10.57 -4.77
N HIS A 301 0.87 9.91 -4.88
CA HIS A 301 0.96 8.45 -4.82
C HIS A 301 0.96 8.03 -3.34
N ARG A 302 -0.19 8.23 -2.67
CA ARG A 302 -0.30 8.15 -1.21
C ARG A 302 -1.73 7.91 -0.74
N PHE A 303 -1.85 7.16 0.35
CA PHE A 303 -3.08 7.05 1.15
C PHE A 303 -2.75 6.85 2.63
N ASP A 304 -3.73 7.15 3.49
CA ASP A 304 -3.74 6.77 4.90
C ASP A 304 -4.83 5.69 5.08
N THR A 305 -4.60 4.67 5.93
CA THR A 305 -5.62 3.67 6.24
C THR A 305 -5.69 3.35 7.73
N TRP A 306 -6.89 3.06 8.22
CA TRP A 306 -7.14 2.70 9.62
C TRP A 306 -8.38 1.80 9.74
N VAL A 307 -8.50 1.14 10.89
CA VAL A 307 -9.71 0.42 11.26
C VAL A 307 -10.63 1.34 12.04
N ARG A 308 -11.94 1.27 11.77
CA ARG A 308 -13.00 1.93 12.51
C ARG A 308 -13.95 0.89 13.08
N THR A 309 -14.09 0.87 14.41
CA THR A 309 -15.06 0.08 15.13
C THR A 309 -16.05 1.01 15.86
N PRO A 310 -17.15 0.51 16.43
CA PRO A 310 -18.00 1.30 17.31
C PRO A 310 -17.25 1.90 18.51
N SER A 311 -16.18 1.26 18.98
CA SER A 311 -15.34 1.74 20.08
C SER A 311 -14.42 2.90 19.68
N GLY A 312 -14.14 3.09 18.40
CA GLY A 312 -13.29 4.17 17.94
C GLY A 312 -12.46 3.84 16.73
N ARG A 313 -11.43 4.66 16.50
CA ARG A 313 -10.40 4.45 15.49
C ARG A 313 -9.25 3.67 16.13
N GLU A 314 -8.90 2.58 15.47
CA GLU A 314 -7.72 1.80 15.83
C GLU A 314 -6.61 2.14 14.86
N PHE A 315 -5.37 2.03 15.24
CA PHE A 315 -4.14 2.38 14.54
C PHE A 315 -4.33 2.98 13.14
N THR A 316 -3.43 3.87 12.74
CA THR A 316 -3.39 4.42 11.38
C THR A 316 -2.07 4.07 10.76
N TYR A 317 -2.12 3.57 9.55
CA TYR A 317 -0.95 3.25 8.72
C TYR A 317 -0.85 4.24 7.56
N TYR A 318 0.35 4.72 7.28
CA TYR A 318 0.63 5.70 6.25
C TYR A 318 1.43 5.10 5.11
N TYR A 319 0.79 4.97 3.93
CA TYR A 319 1.49 4.60 2.72
C TYR A 319 2.12 5.85 2.08
N PRO A 320 3.36 5.81 1.58
CA PRO A 320 4.26 4.65 1.47
C PRO A 320 5.30 4.51 2.58
N SER A 321 5.22 5.29 3.65
CA SER A 321 6.27 5.36 4.67
C SER A 321 6.30 4.19 5.64
N GLU A 322 5.24 3.37 5.69
CA GLU A 322 5.02 2.31 6.69
C GLU A 322 5.05 2.82 8.15
N LEU A 323 4.84 4.12 8.34
CA LEU A 323 4.72 4.72 9.66
C LEU A 323 3.28 4.64 10.18
N THR A 324 3.10 4.81 11.47
CA THR A 324 1.80 4.71 12.14
C THR A 324 1.55 5.91 13.05
N SER A 325 0.27 6.18 13.33
CA SER A 325 -0.08 7.22 14.33
C SER A 325 0.40 6.85 15.73
N THR A 326 0.46 5.56 16.06
CA THR A 326 0.97 5.09 17.36
C THR A 326 2.44 5.47 17.55
N GLU A 327 3.26 5.32 16.50
CA GLU A 327 4.65 5.74 16.54
C GLU A 327 4.79 7.26 16.72
N GLU A 328 3.99 8.05 15.97
CA GLU A 328 3.98 9.51 16.11
C GLU A 328 3.63 9.97 17.55
N GLU A 329 2.74 9.23 18.23
CA GLU A 329 2.27 9.54 19.58
C GLU A 329 3.20 9.03 20.70
N THR A 330 3.87 7.89 20.49
CA THR A 330 4.59 7.18 21.56
C THR A 330 6.11 7.32 21.51
N MET A 331 6.70 7.60 20.32
CA MET A 331 8.15 7.75 20.21
C MET A 331 8.65 9.04 20.87
N THR A 332 9.81 8.95 21.50
CA THR A 332 10.50 10.13 22.08
C THR A 332 11.20 10.91 20.97
N TYR A 333 10.83 12.16 20.79
CA TYR A 333 11.43 13.05 19.80
C TYR A 333 12.79 13.55 20.28
N LEU A 334 13.83 13.39 19.48
CA LEU A 334 15.14 13.97 19.72
C LEU A 334 15.10 15.47 19.38
N PRO A 335 15.60 16.34 20.29
CA PRO A 335 15.64 17.77 20.05
C PRO A 335 16.69 18.12 18.99
N ALA A 336 16.38 19.08 18.13
CA ALA A 336 17.35 19.59 17.16
C ALA A 336 18.56 20.26 17.82
N LYS A 337 19.72 20.17 17.19
CA LYS A 337 20.94 20.85 17.60
C LYS A 337 20.82 22.35 17.35
N ASN A 338 21.29 23.15 18.30
CA ASN A 338 21.36 24.62 18.17
C ASN A 338 22.62 25.00 17.37
N VAL A 339 22.62 24.74 16.06
CA VAL A 339 23.73 25.03 15.14
C VAL A 339 23.21 25.76 13.91
N ASN A 340 24.07 26.46 13.20
CA ASN A 340 23.76 27.19 11.97
C ASN A 340 24.85 26.90 10.93
N PRO A 341 24.90 25.68 10.36
CA PRO A 341 25.86 25.31 9.35
C PRO A 341 25.60 26.10 8.05
N LYS A 342 26.64 26.38 7.28
CA LYS A 342 26.54 27.14 6.03
C LYS A 342 26.99 26.36 4.79
N GLU A 343 27.82 25.36 5.01
CA GLU A 343 28.41 24.58 3.92
C GLU A 343 27.70 23.22 3.84
N HIS A 344 27.31 22.87 2.64
CA HIS A 344 26.73 21.56 2.34
C HIS A 344 27.82 20.52 2.18
N GLY A 345 27.51 19.28 2.56
CA GLY A 345 28.36 18.13 2.33
C GLY A 345 28.43 17.15 3.49
N VAL A 346 29.27 16.15 3.28
CA VAL A 346 29.57 15.06 4.20
C VAL A 346 31.06 15.02 4.45
N ALA A 347 31.48 15.11 5.70
CA ALA A 347 32.88 14.86 6.08
C ALA A 347 33.11 13.36 6.16
N TYR A 348 34.29 12.90 5.75
CA TYR A 348 34.65 11.49 5.83
C TYR A 348 36.06 11.26 6.33
N THR A 349 36.24 10.12 6.97
CA THR A 349 37.56 9.54 7.21
C THR A 349 37.61 8.17 6.53
N TYR A 350 38.61 7.96 5.71
CA TYR A 350 38.86 6.74 4.96
C TYR A 350 39.97 5.91 5.62
N TYR A 351 39.72 4.61 5.74
CA TYR A 351 40.62 3.66 6.37
C TYR A 351 40.92 2.50 5.43
N GLU A 352 42.13 1.93 5.56
CA GLU A 352 42.51 0.68 4.92
C GLU A 352 42.85 -0.37 5.99
N GLY A 353 42.32 -1.56 5.79
CA GLY A 353 42.50 -2.67 6.72
C GLY A 353 41.29 -3.61 6.69
N LYS A 354 41.50 -4.81 7.15
CA LYS A 354 40.47 -5.85 7.15
C LYS A 354 39.52 -5.64 8.32
N CYS A 355 38.26 -5.42 8.05
CA CYS A 355 37.16 -5.34 9.01
C CYS A 355 36.11 -6.40 8.68
N LYS A 356 35.44 -6.91 9.68
CA LYS A 356 34.25 -7.79 9.55
C LYS A 356 33.03 -7.19 10.24
N HIS A 357 33.24 -6.11 10.98
CA HIS A 357 32.24 -5.34 11.68
C HIS A 357 32.65 -3.89 11.75
N THR A 358 31.67 -2.99 11.76
CA THR A 358 31.91 -1.54 11.80
C THR A 358 32.61 -1.05 13.07
N ASP A 359 32.53 -1.76 14.19
CA ASP A 359 33.28 -1.43 15.42
C ASP A 359 34.80 -1.62 15.28
N GLN A 360 35.25 -2.40 14.31
CA GLN A 360 36.67 -2.67 14.03
C GLN A 360 37.32 -1.55 13.20
N ILE A 361 36.54 -0.65 12.58
CA ILE A 361 37.05 0.44 11.72
C ILE A 361 38.10 1.28 12.43
N ALA A 362 37.90 1.56 13.72
CA ALA A 362 38.87 2.34 14.52
C ALA A 362 40.24 1.68 14.67
N SER A 363 40.36 0.37 14.45
CA SER A 363 41.62 -0.39 14.48
C SER A 363 42.34 -0.41 13.12
N CYS A 364 41.65 -0.01 12.04
CA CYS A 364 42.21 0.05 10.70
C CYS A 364 43.11 1.31 10.55
N LYS A 365 43.99 1.27 9.54
CA LYS A 365 44.91 2.39 9.27
C LYS A 365 44.14 3.56 8.65
N LYS A 366 44.08 4.69 9.36
CA LYS A 366 43.58 5.95 8.76
C LYS A 366 44.52 6.38 7.64
N VAL A 367 43.95 6.59 6.43
CA VAL A 367 44.70 6.95 5.24
C VAL A 367 44.41 8.37 4.78
N LYS A 368 43.13 8.76 4.78
CA LYS A 368 42.68 10.04 4.21
C LYS A 368 41.49 10.57 4.99
N GLU A 369 41.34 11.88 5.02
CA GLU A 369 40.10 12.53 5.43
C GLU A 369 39.78 13.66 4.46
N GLY A 370 38.52 14.05 4.37
CA GLY A 370 38.08 15.10 3.47
C GLY A 370 36.58 15.34 3.57
N THR A 371 36.08 16.02 2.57
CA THR A 371 34.64 16.28 2.41
C THR A 371 34.18 15.89 1.04
N MET A 372 32.93 15.50 0.93
CA MET A 372 32.27 15.18 -0.34
C MET A 372 30.84 15.71 -0.34
N LYS A 373 30.20 15.71 -1.49
CA LYS A 373 28.86 16.28 -1.67
C LYS A 373 27.78 15.46 -0.97
N ASN A 374 27.89 14.13 -1.05
CA ASN A 374 26.97 13.15 -0.49
C ASN A 374 27.73 11.87 -0.18
N PHE A 375 27.11 10.88 0.47
CA PHE A 375 27.70 9.58 0.74
C PHE A 375 28.18 8.90 -0.55
N SER A 376 29.45 8.55 -0.61
CA SER A 376 30.03 7.87 -1.77
C SER A 376 31.28 7.08 -1.38
N ILE A 377 31.42 5.88 -1.92
CA ILE A 377 32.61 5.03 -1.79
C ILE A 377 33.49 5.05 -3.04
N LYS A 378 33.12 5.83 -4.07
CA LYS A 378 33.85 5.91 -5.35
C LYS A 378 35.28 6.45 -5.26
N GLU A 379 35.64 7.06 -4.14
CA GLU A 379 36.98 7.57 -3.87
C GLU A 379 37.88 6.58 -3.10
N ALA A 380 37.41 5.33 -2.91
CA ALA A 380 38.25 4.28 -2.32
C ALA A 380 39.51 4.06 -3.17
N LEU A 381 40.64 3.87 -2.52
CA LEU A 381 41.95 3.71 -3.15
C LEU A 381 42.29 2.25 -3.45
N VAL A 382 41.55 1.33 -2.84
CA VAL A 382 41.69 -0.12 -3.02
C VAL A 382 40.30 -0.72 -3.29
N GLU A 383 40.26 -1.90 -3.89
CA GLU A 383 39.01 -2.59 -4.20
C GLU A 383 38.40 -3.28 -2.99
N ASP A 384 39.24 -3.88 -2.13
CA ASP A 384 38.82 -4.64 -0.95
C ASP A 384 39.52 -4.10 0.31
N HIS A 385 39.01 -4.45 1.49
CA HIS A 385 39.61 -4.16 2.80
C HIS A 385 39.74 -2.65 3.10
N PHE A 386 38.64 -1.92 2.95
CA PHE A 386 38.59 -0.51 3.30
C PHE A 386 37.34 -0.17 4.10
N ALA A 387 37.34 1.01 4.70
CA ALA A 387 36.21 1.48 5.48
C ALA A 387 36.08 3.01 5.46
N TYR A 388 34.89 3.47 5.76
CA TYR A 388 34.55 4.90 5.91
C TYR A 388 33.84 5.18 7.23
N ASP A 389 34.16 6.31 7.86
CA ASP A 389 33.36 7.00 8.87
C ASP A 389 32.87 8.32 8.28
N PHE A 390 31.62 8.37 7.86
CA PHE A 390 30.97 9.56 7.32
C PHE A 390 30.26 10.33 8.43
N ARG A 391 30.35 11.67 8.39
CA ARG A 391 29.70 12.56 9.35
C ARG A 391 29.11 13.77 8.65
N THR A 392 27.88 14.10 8.99
CA THR A 392 27.18 15.27 8.46
C THR A 392 26.13 15.75 9.47
N LEU A 393 25.57 16.92 9.23
CA LEU A 393 24.33 17.36 9.87
C LEU A 393 23.20 17.19 8.84
N VAL A 394 22.18 16.45 9.17
CA VAL A 394 20.97 16.34 8.34
C VAL A 394 19.95 17.39 8.81
N LYS A 395 19.38 18.14 7.87
CA LYS A 395 18.33 19.13 8.13
C LYS A 395 16.96 18.49 7.98
N ILE A 396 16.23 18.41 9.06
CA ILE A 396 14.84 17.96 9.12
C ILE A 396 13.92 19.18 9.02
N SER A 397 13.06 19.22 8.01
CA SER A 397 12.19 20.37 7.75
C SER A 397 11.00 20.44 8.69
N GLU A 398 10.45 19.31 9.08
CA GLU A 398 9.25 19.21 9.90
C GLU A 398 9.45 18.19 11.03
N LYS A 399 8.87 18.48 12.20
CA LYS A 399 8.81 17.51 13.29
C LYS A 399 8.04 16.28 12.86
N GLY A 400 8.61 15.08 13.03
CA GLY A 400 7.97 13.84 12.62
C GLY A 400 8.77 12.60 12.96
N VAL A 401 8.14 11.44 12.72
CA VAL A 401 8.85 10.16 12.68
C VAL A 401 9.38 9.96 11.27
N TYR A 402 10.64 9.57 11.20
CA TYR A 402 11.35 9.29 9.96
C TYR A 402 11.90 7.87 10.00
N ARG A 403 12.04 7.28 8.83
CA ARG A 403 12.74 6.01 8.67
C ARG A 403 13.98 6.25 7.81
N PHE A 404 15.15 5.86 8.32
CA PHE A 404 16.41 5.92 7.60
C PHE A 404 16.81 4.52 7.18
N TYR A 405 17.55 4.43 6.08
CA TYR A 405 17.97 3.15 5.51
C TYR A 405 19.42 3.22 5.06
N THR A 406 20.09 2.08 5.12
CA THR A 406 21.30 1.83 4.35
C THR A 406 21.09 0.64 3.42
N PHE A 407 21.55 0.76 2.18
CA PHE A 407 21.75 -0.36 1.27
C PHE A 407 23.26 -0.51 1.10
N SER A 408 23.81 -1.60 1.54
CA SER A 408 25.26 -1.78 1.54
C SER A 408 25.70 -3.21 1.24
N ASP A 409 26.87 -3.32 0.67
CA ASP A 409 27.71 -4.49 0.46
C ASP A 409 29.14 -4.03 0.83
N ASP A 410 29.80 -4.47 1.88
CA ASP A 410 29.36 -5.27 3.00
C ASP A 410 28.57 -4.46 4.06
N GLY A 411 29.09 -4.39 5.28
CA GLY A 411 28.39 -3.90 6.46
C GLY A 411 28.33 -2.39 6.62
N SER A 412 27.20 -1.91 7.16
CA SER A 412 27.02 -0.50 7.52
C SER A 412 26.17 -0.32 8.78
N ARG A 413 26.37 0.81 9.48
CA ARG A 413 25.52 1.26 10.59
C ARG A 413 25.27 2.76 10.46
N LEU A 414 24.04 3.19 10.79
CA LEU A 414 23.66 4.59 10.76
C LEU A 414 23.21 5.05 12.15
N PHE A 415 23.73 6.22 12.55
CA PHE A 415 23.42 6.84 13.83
C PHE A 415 22.89 8.25 13.63
N ILE A 416 21.90 8.64 14.43
CA ILE A 416 21.42 10.03 14.51
C ILE A 416 21.53 10.51 15.96
N ASP A 417 22.20 11.64 16.16
CA ASP A 417 22.52 12.23 17.47
C ASP A 417 23.12 11.20 18.45
N GLY A 418 23.91 10.26 17.93
CA GLY A 418 24.55 9.18 18.68
C GLY A 418 23.67 7.96 18.94
N GLN A 419 22.39 8.00 18.64
CA GLN A 419 21.50 6.85 18.71
C GLN A 419 21.64 6.02 17.43
N GLU A 420 21.84 4.71 17.57
CA GLU A 420 21.82 3.78 16.44
C GLU A 420 20.40 3.65 15.89
N VAL A 421 20.24 3.90 14.59
CA VAL A 421 18.97 3.84 13.87
C VAL A 421 18.94 2.66 12.90
N VAL A 422 20.06 2.39 12.23
CA VAL A 422 20.15 1.27 11.30
C VAL A 422 21.34 0.40 11.67
N ASP A 423 21.07 -0.88 11.89
CA ASP A 423 22.06 -1.94 11.99
C ASP A 423 21.99 -2.81 10.73
N ASN A 424 22.98 -2.67 9.87
CA ASN A 424 23.22 -3.48 8.68
C ASN A 424 24.65 -4.01 8.69
N ASP A 425 25.15 -4.33 9.90
CA ASP A 425 26.54 -4.71 10.13
C ASP A 425 26.84 -6.14 9.72
N GLY A 426 28.12 -6.50 9.63
CA GLY A 426 28.64 -7.81 9.25
C GLY A 426 28.90 -7.97 7.75
N GLY A 427 29.60 -9.05 7.38
CA GLY A 427 29.89 -9.37 5.97
C GLY A 427 28.65 -9.97 5.29
N HIS A 428 28.19 -9.36 4.21
CA HIS A 428 27.03 -9.82 3.43
C HIS A 428 27.02 -9.20 2.04
N SER A 429 26.39 -9.90 1.09
CA SER A 429 26.05 -9.29 -0.22
C SER A 429 25.09 -8.12 -0.05
N ALA A 430 24.98 -7.30 -1.10
CA ALA A 430 24.14 -6.11 -1.08
C ALA A 430 22.73 -6.36 -0.51
N ARG A 431 22.42 -5.72 0.59
CA ARG A 431 21.10 -5.77 1.25
C ARG A 431 20.72 -4.43 1.86
N ARG A 432 19.44 -4.26 2.10
CA ARG A 432 18.86 -3.06 2.72
C ARG A 432 18.44 -3.35 4.15
N ALA A 433 18.75 -2.43 5.06
CA ALA A 433 18.20 -2.37 6.41
C ALA A 433 17.66 -0.96 6.69
N GLY A 434 16.75 -0.85 7.64
CA GLY A 434 16.17 0.45 7.99
C GLY A 434 15.69 0.49 9.43
N GLY A 435 15.61 1.70 9.98
CA GLY A 435 15.13 1.93 11.34
C GLY A 435 14.40 3.26 11.48
N LYS A 436 13.56 3.36 12.50
CA LYS A 436 12.70 4.52 12.77
C LYS A 436 13.28 5.40 13.86
N ILE A 437 13.06 6.71 13.75
CA ILE A 437 13.47 7.71 14.73
C ILE A 437 12.53 8.92 14.69
N ALA A 438 12.17 9.44 15.84
CA ALA A 438 11.36 10.65 15.97
C ALA A 438 12.26 11.88 16.17
N LEU A 439 12.12 12.90 15.31
CA LEU A 439 12.99 14.08 15.28
C LEU A 439 12.17 15.36 15.32
N ASP A 440 12.63 16.34 16.10
CA ASP A 440 12.16 17.72 15.98
C ASP A 440 12.71 18.36 14.70
N ALA A 441 12.05 19.40 14.20
CA ALA A 441 12.55 20.16 13.05
C ALA A 441 13.86 20.87 13.38
N GLY A 442 14.85 20.80 12.49
CA GLY A 442 16.16 21.41 12.69
C GLY A 442 17.31 20.51 12.22
N TYR A 443 18.48 20.69 12.82
CA TYR A 443 19.67 19.93 12.45
C TYR A 443 19.94 18.79 13.44
N HIS A 444 20.31 17.64 12.91
CA HIS A 444 20.68 16.45 13.68
C HIS A 444 22.01 15.90 13.17
N GLU A 445 22.88 15.43 14.07
CA GLU A 445 24.10 14.74 13.66
C GLU A 445 23.75 13.40 13.00
N LEU A 446 24.24 13.16 11.80
CA LEU A 446 24.12 11.89 11.10
C LEU A 446 25.51 11.31 10.88
N ARG A 447 25.73 10.09 11.32
CA ARG A 447 26.96 9.33 11.14
C ARG A 447 26.65 8.01 10.46
N VAL A 448 27.43 7.68 9.42
CA VAL A 448 27.37 6.37 8.78
C VAL A 448 28.74 5.72 8.84
N LEU A 449 28.79 4.51 9.37
CA LEU A 449 29.95 3.64 9.30
C LEU A 449 29.73 2.62 8.19
N TYR A 450 30.76 2.37 7.38
CA TYR A 450 30.74 1.41 6.28
C TYR A 450 32.07 0.71 6.20
N PHE A 451 32.06 -0.59 5.91
CA PHE A 451 33.26 -1.33 5.55
C PHE A 451 33.00 -2.27 4.36
N GLU A 452 34.06 -2.52 3.63
CA GLU A 452 34.17 -3.50 2.55
C GLU A 452 35.26 -4.52 2.92
N ASP A 453 34.91 -5.80 3.01
CA ASP A 453 35.85 -6.87 3.28
C ASP A 453 36.31 -7.52 1.98
N TYR A 454 35.39 -7.94 1.10
CA TYR A 454 35.76 -8.66 -0.11
C TYR A 454 34.64 -8.74 -1.16
N MET A 455 34.95 -8.52 -2.42
CA MET A 455 34.15 -8.71 -3.64
C MET A 455 33.26 -7.50 -4.00
N GLY A 456 31.97 -7.56 -3.68
CA GLY A 456 31.01 -6.54 -4.08
C GLY A 456 31.03 -5.34 -3.16
N GLN A 457 30.85 -4.12 -3.70
CA GLN A 457 30.83 -2.91 -2.91
C GLN A 457 29.68 -2.01 -3.27
N ALA A 458 28.88 -1.63 -2.30
CA ALA A 458 27.75 -0.70 -2.46
C ALA A 458 27.50 0.09 -1.17
N LEU A 459 27.13 1.35 -1.33
CA LEU A 459 26.59 2.16 -0.24
C LEU A 459 25.59 3.17 -0.81
N GLU A 460 24.35 3.08 -0.31
CA GLU A 460 23.33 4.10 -0.47
C GLU A 460 22.73 4.43 0.89
N VAL A 461 22.42 5.71 1.12
CA VAL A 461 21.75 6.19 2.33
C VAL A 461 20.48 6.90 1.92
N SER A 462 19.33 6.37 2.36
CA SER A 462 18.01 6.89 2.00
C SER A 462 17.15 7.13 3.25
N PHE A 463 16.07 7.85 3.08
CA PHE A 463 15.10 8.12 4.15
C PHE A 463 13.68 8.19 3.60
N SER A 464 12.71 8.00 4.48
CA SER A 464 11.30 8.26 4.22
C SER A 464 10.66 8.96 5.42
N GLY A 465 9.49 9.55 5.22
CA GLY A 465 8.70 10.17 6.27
C GLY A 465 7.22 10.13 5.88
N ARG A 466 6.34 10.54 6.77
CA ARG A 466 4.89 10.44 6.56
C ARG A 466 4.43 10.90 5.18
N GLU A 467 5.00 11.98 4.65
CA GLU A 467 4.67 12.52 3.33
C GLU A 467 5.82 12.36 2.31
N ILE A 468 6.89 11.69 2.69
CA ILE A 468 8.10 11.54 1.90
C ILE A 468 8.26 10.07 1.54
N MET A 469 8.14 9.76 0.24
CA MET A 469 8.53 8.45 -0.28
C MET A 469 10.01 8.21 -0.03
N GLU A 470 10.41 6.94 0.14
CA GLU A 470 11.83 6.63 0.25
C GLU A 470 12.61 7.22 -0.93
N THR A 471 13.60 8.00 -0.57
CA THR A 471 14.49 8.65 -1.52
C THR A 471 15.89 8.73 -0.93
N LEU A 472 16.91 8.75 -1.79
CA LEU A 472 18.28 9.04 -1.34
C LEU A 472 18.29 10.38 -0.61
N LEU A 473 19.09 10.49 0.45
CA LEU A 473 19.22 11.76 1.17
C LEU A 473 19.67 12.85 0.18
N PRO A 474 18.87 13.93 0.01
CA PRO A 474 19.22 15.02 -0.91
C PRO A 474 20.46 15.81 -0.45
N ASP A 475 21.26 16.25 -1.37
CA ASP A 475 22.48 17.04 -1.08
C ASP A 475 22.20 18.31 -0.27
N ASP A 476 21.05 18.95 -0.51
CA ASP A 476 20.62 20.18 0.16
C ASP A 476 20.13 19.97 1.60
N MET A 477 19.94 18.72 2.01
CA MET A 477 19.68 18.36 3.41
C MET A 477 20.96 18.12 4.22
N LEU A 478 22.12 17.96 3.58
CA LEU A 478 23.37 17.56 4.20
C LEU A 478 24.31 18.77 4.38
N TYR A 479 24.81 18.95 5.60
CA TYR A 479 25.67 20.07 5.98
C TYR A 479 26.91 19.59 6.73
N LEU A 480 28.05 20.23 6.44
CA LEU A 480 29.30 19.91 7.15
C LEU A 480 29.18 20.24 8.65
N PRO A 481 29.51 19.29 9.55
CA PRO A 481 29.67 19.60 10.95
C PRO A 481 30.84 20.57 11.13
N LYS A 482 30.70 21.56 12.01
CA LYS A 482 31.78 22.52 12.31
C LYS A 482 32.88 21.87 13.07
#